data_5abe0010dee7c11e5e6a4c1e8937a933
#
_entry.id   5abe0010dee7c11e5e6a4c1e8937a933
#
_cell.length_a   1.000
_cell.length_b   1.000
_cell.length_c   1.000
_cell.angle_alpha   90.00
_cell.angle_beta   90.00
_cell.angle_gamma   90.00
#
_symmetry.space_group_name_H-M   'P 1'
#
loop_
_entity.id
_entity.type
_entity.pdbx_description
1 polymer ?
#
loop_
_entity_poly.entity_id
_entity_poly.type
_entity_poly.pdbx_seq_one_letter_code
_entity_poly.pdbx_strand_id
1 'polypeptide(L)'
;MRELRGFEPPSVRAVKGVYNLLMNYIKLVPGVPTRMHFSDDYNVERDIYDKESGKMKRISSFVFWCDTLGGEPCARTFSILSQKLHAHFEPFLKDKEYTKYEFIVTEIGDGFVKDWIVQPMRLPGVA
;
A
#
# COMPACT_ATOMS: atom_id res chain seq x y z
N MET A 1 -5.05 -8.08 12.09
CA MET A 1 -4.49 -8.12 12.72
C MET A 1 -4.12 -8.09 13.08
N ARG A 2 -4.19 -8.12 12.40
CA ARG A 2 -3.58 -8.17 12.82
C ARG A 2 -3.80 -8.02 12.85
N GLU A 3 -3.81 -7.98 12.18
CA GLU A 3 -3.63 -8.01 12.44
C GLU A 3 -3.57 -7.73 12.44
N LEU A 4 -3.77 -7.87 11.86
CA LEU A 4 -3.51 -7.68 12.13
C LEU A 4 -3.14 -7.44 12.62
N ARG A 5 -2.63 -7.32 12.37
CA ARG A 5 -2.09 -7.16 12.93
C ARG A 5 -2.23 -6.87 13.34
N GLY A 6 -2.47 -6.90 12.86
CA GLY A 6 -2.34 -6.76 13.27
C GLY A 6 -2.68 -6.37 13.26
N PHE A 7 -2.79 -6.21 13.02
CA PHE A 7 -2.92 -5.85 13.36
C PHE A 7 -3.22 -5.37 13.69
N GLU A 8 -3.16 -5.38 13.54
CA GLU A 8 -3.59 -4.78 14.13
C GLU A 8 -3.36 -3.99 14.14
N PRO A 9 -3.63 -3.72 13.57
CA PRO A 9 -3.56 -2.59 13.68
C PRO A 9 -4.19 -2.14 14.45
N PRO A 10 -4.27 -1.51 14.59
CA PRO A 10 -4.70 -1.04 15.59
C PRO A 10 -5.94 -0.81 15.66
N SER A 11 -6.38 -0.52 15.78
CA SER A 11 -7.43 -0.15 16.16
C SER A 11 -8.42 -0.14 15.47
N VAL A 12 -8.67 -0.84 15.06
CA VAL A 12 -9.74 -0.73 14.63
C VAL A 12 -10.50 -1.24 15.38
N ARG A 13 -11.45 -1.18 15.61
CA ARG A 13 -12.04 -1.38 16.46
C ARG A 13 -13.43 -1.47 16.36
N ALA A 14 -14.16 -2.49 16.51
CA ALA A 14 -15.59 -2.59 16.54
C ALA A 14 -16.19 -2.33 15.19
N VAL A 15 -17.45 -2.10 15.08
CA VAL A 15 -18.08 -1.80 13.80
C VAL A 15 -17.44 -0.59 13.18
N LYS A 16 -17.15 0.40 13.99
CA LYS A 16 -16.45 1.57 13.49
C LYS A 16 -15.08 1.21 12.96
N GLY A 17 -14.43 0.24 13.57
CA GLY A 17 -13.15 -0.20 13.11
C GLY A 17 -13.21 -0.77 11.72
N VAL A 18 -14.19 -1.61 11.45
CA VAL A 18 -14.37 -2.18 10.13
C VAL A 18 -14.63 -1.09 9.10
N TYR A 19 -15.51 -0.18 9.45
CA TYR A 19 -15.83 0.92 8.55
C TYR A 19 -14.60 1.79 8.27
N ASN A 20 -13.81 2.08 9.29
CA ASN A 20 -12.61 2.89 9.12
C ASN A 20 -11.57 2.19 8.26
N LEU A 21 -11.48 0.86 8.35
CA LEU A 21 -10.55 0.12 7.49
C LEU A 21 -10.89 0.32 6.02
N LEU A 22 -12.17 0.33 5.68
CA LEU A 22 -12.59 0.53 4.31
C LEU A 22 -12.24 1.93 3.82
N MET A 23 -12.20 2.89 4.72
CA MET A 23 -11.91 4.28 4.37
C MET A 23 -10.46 4.67 4.54
N ASN A 24 -9.64 3.77 5.10
CA ASN A 24 -8.25 4.08 5.42
C ASN A 24 -7.24 3.56 4.42
N TYR A 25 -7.66 3.36 3.20
CA TYR A 25 -6.70 2.98 2.17
C TYR A 25 -6.42 4.16 1.25
N ILE A 26 -5.23 4.15 0.66
CA ILE A 26 -4.81 5.20 -0.25
C ILE A 26 -5.17 4.79 -1.66
N LYS A 27 -5.87 5.68 -2.36
CA LYS A 27 -6.18 5.49 -3.76
C LYS A 27 -5.49 6.57 -4.56
N LEU A 28 -4.64 6.17 -5.50
CA LEU A 28 -3.94 7.12 -6.34
C LEU A 28 -4.91 7.75 -7.35
N VAL A 29 -4.72 9.04 -7.60
CA VAL A 29 -5.44 9.72 -8.66
C VAL A 29 -4.51 9.75 -9.88
N PRO A 30 -4.94 9.23 -11.03
CA PRO A 30 -4.08 9.17 -12.20
C PRO A 30 -3.48 10.53 -12.55
N GLY A 31 -2.19 10.54 -12.78
CA GLY A 31 -1.46 11.75 -13.14
C GLY A 31 -1.09 12.66 -11.98
N VAL A 32 -1.54 12.36 -10.78
CA VAL A 32 -1.27 13.21 -9.61
C VAL A 32 -0.19 12.55 -8.74
N PRO A 33 0.96 13.20 -8.59
CA PRO A 33 2.02 12.68 -7.72
C PRO A 33 1.54 12.64 -6.28
N THR A 34 1.78 11.52 -5.61
CA THR A 34 1.38 11.33 -4.21
C THR A 34 2.59 10.95 -3.40
N ARG A 35 2.87 11.72 -2.35
CA ARG A 35 4.04 11.53 -1.51
C ARG A 35 3.66 10.73 -0.28
N MET A 36 4.39 9.62 -0.04
CA MET A 36 4.06 8.68 1.02
C MET A 36 5.31 8.23 1.76
N HIS A 37 5.17 7.99 3.06
CA HIS A 37 6.18 7.34 3.86
C HIS A 37 5.58 6.08 4.48
N PHE A 38 6.33 4.97 4.41
CA PHE A 38 5.87 3.69 4.90
C PHE A 38 6.64 3.27 6.13
N SER A 39 5.95 2.75 7.13
CA SER A 39 6.56 2.30 8.38
C SER A 39 6.54 0.78 8.53
N ASP A 40 5.73 0.08 7.75
CA ASP A 40 5.63 -1.37 7.85
C ASP A 40 5.05 -1.94 6.56
N ASP A 41 5.16 -3.26 6.40
CA ASP A 41 4.58 -3.97 5.27
C ASP A 41 4.02 -5.32 5.73
N TYR A 42 3.07 -5.83 4.99
CA TYR A 42 2.52 -7.15 5.27
C TYR A 42 1.76 -7.65 4.04
N ASN A 43 1.45 -8.96 4.05
CA ASN A 43 0.67 -9.56 2.97
C ASN A 43 -0.72 -9.88 3.50
N VAL A 44 -1.71 -9.60 2.67
CA VAL A 44 -3.10 -9.93 2.96
C VAL A 44 -3.57 -10.93 1.93
N GLU A 45 -4.10 -12.05 2.40
CA GLU A 45 -4.67 -13.04 1.51
C GLU A 45 -6.18 -12.94 1.58
N ARG A 46 -6.81 -13.06 0.42
CA ARG A 46 -8.26 -13.02 0.36
C ARG A 46 -8.75 -13.91 -0.77
N ASP A 47 -9.99 -14.35 -0.64
CA ASP A 47 -10.63 -15.15 -1.66
C ASP A 47 -11.50 -14.25 -2.51
N ILE A 48 -11.37 -14.36 -3.82
CA ILE A 48 -12.21 -13.63 -4.76
C ILE A 48 -12.88 -14.63 -5.68
N TYR A 49 -14.04 -14.25 -6.20
CA TYR A 49 -14.74 -15.08 -7.15
C TYR A 49 -14.21 -14.80 -8.56
N ASP A 50 -13.75 -15.86 -9.22
CA ASP A 50 -13.26 -15.74 -10.59
C ASP A 50 -14.41 -16.07 -11.54
N LYS A 51 -14.88 -15.07 -12.25
CA LYS A 51 -16.00 -15.24 -13.17
C LYS A 51 -15.70 -16.16 -14.32
N GLU A 52 -14.44 -16.21 -14.74
CA GLU A 52 -14.07 -17.04 -15.87
C GLU A 52 -14.11 -18.52 -15.54
N SER A 53 -13.59 -18.91 -14.39
CA SER A 53 -13.57 -20.31 -13.97
C SER A 53 -14.80 -20.70 -13.17
N GLY A 54 -15.53 -19.72 -12.65
CA GLY A 54 -16.67 -19.99 -11.76
C GLY A 54 -16.27 -20.47 -10.40
N LYS A 55 -15.04 -20.27 -10.00
CA LYS A 55 -14.51 -20.78 -8.74
C LYS A 55 -13.95 -19.66 -7.88
N MET A 56 -13.84 -19.94 -6.59
CA MET A 56 -13.15 -19.03 -5.69
C MET A 56 -11.65 -19.15 -5.92
N LYS A 57 -10.98 -18.02 -5.88
CA LYS A 57 -9.56 -17.96 -6.11
C LYS A 57 -8.92 -17.17 -4.96
N ARG A 58 -7.83 -17.69 -4.42
CA ARG A 58 -7.09 -17.00 -3.36
C ARG A 58 -6.05 -16.10 -3.99
N ILE A 59 -6.06 -14.83 -3.59
CA ILE A 59 -5.05 -13.88 -4.05
C ILE A 59 -4.33 -13.31 -2.84
N SER A 60 -3.09 -12.90 -3.06
CA SER A 60 -2.28 -12.28 -2.02
C SER A 60 -1.96 -10.86 -2.46
N SER A 61 -2.20 -9.90 -1.59
CA SER A 61 -1.88 -8.50 -1.82
C SER A 61 -0.74 -8.09 -0.92
N PHE A 62 0.23 -7.39 -1.47
CA PHE A 62 1.27 -6.75 -0.69
C PHE A 62 0.76 -5.39 -0.23
N VAL A 63 0.91 -5.08 1.04
CA VAL A 63 0.36 -3.85 1.62
C VAL A 63 1.43 -3.13 2.41
N PHE A 64 1.57 -1.84 2.15
CA PHE A 64 2.37 -0.96 3.00
C PHE A 64 1.47 -0.25 4.00
N TRP A 65 1.99 -0.08 5.21
CA TRP A 65 1.38 0.78 6.20
C TRP A 65 1.98 2.17 6.05
N CYS A 66 1.15 3.14 5.70
CA CYS A 66 1.58 4.50 5.44
C CYS A 66 1.34 5.36 6.68
N ASP A 67 2.39 5.96 7.21
CA ASP A 67 2.29 6.80 8.41
C ASP A 67 2.33 8.29 8.08
N THR A 68 2.68 8.65 6.86
CA THR A 68 2.73 10.05 6.42
C THR A 68 2.29 10.13 4.97
N LEU A 69 1.36 11.01 4.69
CA LEU A 69 0.82 11.20 3.36
C LEU A 69 0.82 12.70 3.05
N GLY A 70 1.55 13.08 2.00
CA GLY A 70 1.66 14.49 1.63
C GLY A 70 2.28 15.35 2.71
N GLY A 71 3.16 14.76 3.53
CA GLY A 71 3.79 15.49 4.62
C GLY A 71 2.97 15.54 5.89
N GLU A 72 1.76 14.97 5.89
CA GLU A 72 0.87 14.97 7.06
C GLU A 72 0.80 13.58 7.68
N PRO A 73 0.80 13.48 9.01
CA PRO A 73 0.64 12.17 9.65
C PRO A 73 -0.67 11.51 9.24
N CYS A 74 -0.61 10.21 9.02
CA CYS A 74 -1.80 9.45 8.70
C CYS A 74 -1.66 8.02 9.19
N ALA A 75 -2.75 7.26 9.09
CA ALA A 75 -2.78 5.85 9.41
C ALA A 75 -3.56 5.17 8.29
N ARG A 76 -2.89 4.90 7.17
CA ARG A 76 -3.54 4.38 5.98
C ARG A 76 -2.75 3.24 5.37
N THR A 77 -3.42 2.44 4.57
CA THR A 77 -2.78 1.34 3.87
C THR A 77 -2.65 1.67 2.39
N PHE A 78 -1.56 1.19 1.81
CA PHE A 78 -1.35 1.30 0.37
C PHE A 78 -1.16 -0.10 -0.18
N SER A 79 -2.20 -0.61 -0.86
CA SER A 79 -2.19 -1.97 -1.39
C SER A 79 -1.59 -1.98 -2.78
N ILE A 80 -0.72 -2.95 -3.02
CA ILE A 80 -0.04 -3.09 -4.30
C ILE A 80 -0.47 -4.42 -4.91
N LEU A 81 -1.26 -4.34 -5.96
CA LEU A 81 -1.74 -5.52 -6.68
C LEU A 81 -0.96 -5.76 -7.96
N SER A 82 -0.34 -4.71 -8.50
CA SER A 82 0.39 -4.79 -9.75
C SER A 82 1.82 -5.23 -9.52
N GLN A 83 2.29 -6.19 -10.29
CA GLN A 83 3.68 -6.60 -10.23
C GLN A 83 4.62 -5.51 -10.72
N LYS A 84 4.18 -4.70 -11.68
CA LYS A 84 4.97 -3.56 -12.13
C LYS A 84 5.22 -2.59 -11.00
N LEU A 85 4.18 -2.26 -10.26
CA LEU A 85 4.32 -1.33 -9.15
C LEU A 85 5.16 -1.96 -8.03
N HIS A 86 4.94 -3.22 -7.74
CA HIS A 86 5.71 -3.93 -6.71
C HIS A 86 7.21 -3.92 -7.04
N ALA A 87 7.54 -4.09 -8.31
CA ALA A 87 8.94 -4.13 -8.73
C ALA A 87 9.68 -2.83 -8.41
N HIS A 88 8.98 -1.70 -8.41
CA HIS A 88 9.61 -0.43 -8.05
C HIS A 88 10.05 -0.38 -6.59
N PHE A 89 9.39 -1.17 -5.72
CA PHE A 89 9.68 -1.16 -4.29
C PHE A 89 10.61 -2.31 -3.87
N GLU A 90 10.80 -3.32 -4.72
CA GLU A 90 11.60 -4.48 -4.36
C GLU A 90 12.99 -4.14 -3.82
N PRO A 91 13.74 -3.19 -4.41
CA PRO A 91 15.06 -2.87 -3.89
C PRO A 91 15.06 -2.32 -2.46
N PHE A 92 13.90 -1.90 -1.97
CA PHE A 92 13.79 -1.26 -0.67
C PHE A 92 13.13 -2.17 0.37
N LEU A 93 12.79 -3.42 0.02
CA LEU A 93 12.04 -4.28 0.94
C LEU A 93 12.92 -4.95 1.98
N LYS A 94 14.14 -5.29 1.61
CA LYS A 94 15.04 -5.99 2.53
C LYS A 94 15.35 -5.09 3.72
N ASP A 95 15.20 -5.65 4.92
CA ASP A 95 15.48 -4.93 6.18
C ASP A 95 14.66 -3.65 6.31
N LYS A 96 13.52 -3.61 5.63
CA LYS A 96 12.61 -2.46 5.64
C LYS A 96 13.34 -1.16 5.29
N GLU A 97 14.18 -1.23 4.30
CA GLU A 97 14.95 -0.08 3.84
C GLU A 97 14.05 1.07 3.42
N TYR A 98 12.82 0.76 2.98
CA TYR A 98 11.86 1.79 2.57
C TYR A 98 11.55 2.79 3.69
N THR A 99 11.74 2.42 4.96
CA THR A 99 11.46 3.34 6.07
C THR A 99 12.39 4.55 6.07
N LYS A 100 13.49 4.48 5.33
CA LYS A 100 14.47 5.56 5.24
C LYS A 100 14.17 6.52 4.09
N TYR A 101 13.08 6.29 3.36
CA TYR A 101 12.74 7.06 2.18
C TYR A 101 11.31 7.54 2.23
N GLU A 102 11.05 8.62 1.52
CA GLU A 102 9.72 9.04 1.16
C GLU A 102 9.57 8.74 -0.33
N PHE A 103 8.41 8.23 -0.74
CA PHE A 103 8.20 7.86 -2.13
C PHE A 103 7.15 8.75 -2.75
N ILE A 104 7.45 9.27 -3.94
CA ILE A 104 6.47 10.01 -4.72
C ILE A 104 6.00 9.07 -5.81
N VAL A 105 4.74 8.69 -5.76
CA VAL A 105 4.16 7.70 -6.66
C VAL A 105 3.13 8.37 -7.55
N THR A 106 3.26 8.17 -8.85
CA THR A 106 2.32 8.69 -9.84
C THR A 106 1.85 7.55 -10.72
N GLU A 107 0.53 7.37 -10.80
CA GLU A 107 -0.05 6.39 -11.71
C GLU A 107 -0.21 7.05 -13.09
N ILE A 108 0.25 6.37 -14.14
CA ILE A 108 0.16 6.88 -15.50
C ILE A 108 -0.46 5.82 -16.39
N GLY A 109 -0.85 6.22 -17.60
CA GLY A 109 -1.51 5.32 -18.53
C GLY A 109 -3.02 5.40 -18.41
N ASP A 110 -3.72 4.62 -19.21
CA ASP A 110 -5.18 4.61 -19.19
C ASP A 110 -5.68 3.17 -19.24
N GLY A 111 -6.86 2.99 -18.68
CA GLY A 111 -7.61 1.76 -18.80
C GLY A 111 -6.82 0.48 -18.58
N PHE A 112 -6.50 -0.17 -19.67
CA PHE A 112 -5.89 -1.49 -19.64
C PHE A 112 -4.39 -1.48 -19.45
N VAL A 113 -3.73 -0.35 -19.76
CA VAL A 113 -2.28 -0.26 -19.68
C VAL A 113 -1.93 0.79 -18.64
N LYS A 114 -1.65 0.32 -17.42
CA LYS A 114 -1.24 1.20 -16.35
C LYS A 114 0.24 1.04 -16.09
N ASP A 115 0.86 2.14 -15.72
CA ASP A 115 2.24 2.14 -15.29
C ASP A 115 2.37 3.13 -14.15
N TRP A 116 3.52 3.18 -13.53
CA TRP A 116 3.75 4.05 -12.39
C TRP A 116 5.14 4.66 -12.48
N ILE A 117 5.24 5.88 -11.98
CA ILE A 117 6.53 6.52 -11.74
C ILE A 117 6.70 6.54 -10.24
N VAL A 118 7.79 5.97 -9.74
CA VAL A 118 8.09 5.92 -8.31
C VAL A 118 9.44 6.59 -8.09
N GLN A 119 9.43 7.69 -7.34
CA GLN A 119 10.65 8.44 -7.05
C GLN A 119 10.98 8.30 -5.57
N PRO A 120 12.04 7.55 -5.23
CA PRO A 120 12.46 7.46 -3.84
C PRO A 120 13.28 8.70 -3.47
N MET A 121 12.98 9.25 -2.30
CA MET A 121 13.70 10.40 -1.78
C MET A 121 14.16 10.08 -0.36
N ARG A 122 15.48 10.07 -0.17
CA ARG A 122 16.00 9.72 1.13
C ARG A 122 15.66 10.80 2.16
N LEU A 123 15.20 10.36 3.31
CA LEU A 123 14.84 11.28 4.38
C LEU A 123 16.08 11.91 4.99
N PRO A 124 16.01 13.20 5.36
CA PRO A 124 17.14 13.86 6.00
C PRO A 124 17.42 13.25 7.37
N GLY A 125 18.69 13.17 7.73
CA GLY A 125 19.08 12.68 9.03
C GLY A 125 19.00 11.19 9.23
N VAL A 126 18.65 10.42 8.18
CA VAL A 126 18.61 8.97 8.26
C VAL A 126 19.93 8.42 7.75
N ALA A 127 20.54 7.59 8.57
CA ALA A 127 21.84 7.01 8.24
C ALA A 127 21.73 5.91 7.19
#